data_0993dddb0df51c56734ff56b4d328932
#
_entry.id   0993dddb0df51c56734ff56b4d328932
#
_cell.length_a   1.000
_cell.length_b   1.000
_cell.length_c   1.000
_cell.angle_alpha   90.00
_cell.angle_beta   90.00
_cell.angle_gamma   90.00
#
_symmetry.space_group_name_H-M   'P 1'
#
loop_
_entity.id
_entity.type
_entity.pdbx_description
1 polymer ?
#
loop_
_entity_poly.entity_id
_entity_poly.type
_entity_poly.pdbx_seq_one_letter_code
_entity_poly.pdbx_strand_id
1 'polypeptide(L)'
;TPPVLIDAIYQALAQMGLESGNLLEPACGIGNFMGMLPDSMRDCKVYGVELDSISGRIARQLYQNSRIAVTGYEKAEIPDSFFDAAVGNVPFGNIKVVDRRYDKHHWLIHDYFLGKTLDKIRPGGVIAFITSKGTMDKESPAVRKYLAQRADLIGAIRLPNTAFKASAGTDVTSDILFLQKRDRIVDIEPDWVHLDTDENGIRMNSYFVRHPEMVLGEMAMESTQYGMDSVCKPYENADLADLLSEAVSGLHAQIPTYEQDGPEEEDLSIPADPNVRNYSFTSVDGKLYFRIDSRMEPVELPLTTENRVRGMIALRDCT
;
A
#
# COMPACT_ATOMS: atom_id res chain seq x y z
N THR A 1 -15.60 -3.42 -1.02
CA THR A 1 -15.14 -2.73 0.22
C THR A 1 -16.18 -1.71 0.62
N PRO A 2 -16.61 -1.67 1.88
CA PRO A 2 -17.56 -0.67 2.39
C PRO A 2 -17.00 0.76 2.24
N PRO A 3 -17.83 1.74 1.86
CA PRO A 3 -17.40 3.12 1.69
C PRO A 3 -16.72 3.71 2.93
N VAL A 4 -17.24 3.45 4.12
CA VAL A 4 -16.69 3.97 5.38
C VAL A 4 -15.23 3.58 5.62
N LEU A 5 -14.80 2.39 5.16
CA LEU A 5 -13.40 1.95 5.27
C LEU A 5 -12.50 2.67 4.25
N ILE A 6 -13.03 2.93 3.06
CA ILE A 6 -12.32 3.67 2.01
C ILE A 6 -12.13 5.12 2.44
N ASP A 7 -13.18 5.76 2.96
CA ASP A 7 -13.12 7.12 3.48
C ASP A 7 -12.09 7.25 4.61
N ALA A 8 -12.08 6.31 5.56
CA ALA A 8 -11.10 6.31 6.66
C ALA A 8 -9.65 6.19 6.16
N ILE A 9 -9.40 5.35 5.15
CA ILE A 9 -8.07 5.21 4.55
C ILE A 9 -7.65 6.51 3.86
N TYR A 10 -8.53 7.13 3.08
CA TYR A 10 -8.21 8.41 2.43
C TYR A 10 -8.07 9.56 3.43
N GLN A 11 -8.86 9.58 4.50
CA GLN A 11 -8.71 10.54 5.59
C GLN A 11 -7.31 10.43 6.23
N ALA A 12 -6.85 9.20 6.51
CA ALA A 12 -5.51 8.97 7.04
C ALA A 12 -4.42 9.47 6.08
N LEU A 13 -4.51 9.16 4.79
CA LEU A 13 -3.53 9.61 3.79
C LEU A 13 -3.54 11.13 3.60
N ALA A 14 -4.71 11.78 3.64
CA ALA A 14 -4.82 13.24 3.61
C ALA A 14 -4.15 13.88 4.84
N GLN A 15 -4.37 13.31 6.02
CA GLN A 15 -3.72 13.74 7.27
C GLN A 15 -2.19 13.58 7.19
N MET A 16 -1.69 12.58 6.46
CA MET A 16 -0.27 12.36 6.20
C MET A 16 0.28 13.24 5.07
N GLY A 17 -0.53 14.12 4.47
CA GLY A 17 -0.11 15.09 3.46
C GLY A 17 -0.12 14.58 2.02
N LEU A 18 -0.83 13.50 1.69
CA LEU A 18 -0.97 13.06 0.30
C LEU A 18 -1.99 13.96 -0.43
N GLU A 19 -1.53 14.77 -1.36
CA GLU A 19 -2.35 15.63 -2.21
C GLU A 19 -2.21 15.27 -3.69
N SER A 20 -1.02 14.84 -4.07
CA SER A 20 -0.67 14.47 -5.44
C SER A 20 0.35 13.33 -5.46
N GLY A 21 0.61 12.75 -6.63
CA GLY A 21 1.58 11.69 -6.82
C GLY A 21 1.01 10.46 -7.49
N ASN A 22 1.74 9.35 -7.42
CA ASN A 22 1.35 8.09 -8.02
C ASN A 22 0.72 7.18 -6.95
N LEU A 23 -0.54 6.83 -7.12
CA LEU A 23 -1.30 5.97 -6.22
C LEU A 23 -1.53 4.59 -6.85
N LEU A 24 -1.21 3.52 -6.12
CA LEU A 24 -1.39 2.14 -6.56
C LEU A 24 -2.58 1.47 -5.84
N GLU A 25 -3.44 0.79 -6.60
CA GLU A 25 -4.44 -0.16 -6.09
C GLU A 25 -4.17 -1.54 -6.70
N PRO A 26 -3.46 -2.46 -6.02
CA PRO A 26 -2.94 -3.70 -6.63
C PRO A 26 -3.98 -4.82 -6.79
N ALA A 27 -5.20 -4.63 -6.28
CA ALA A 27 -6.36 -5.51 -6.47
C ALA A 27 -7.62 -4.66 -6.55
N CYS A 28 -7.77 -3.90 -7.65
CA CYS A 28 -8.73 -2.81 -7.69
C CYS A 28 -10.21 -3.25 -7.89
N GLY A 29 -10.45 -4.50 -8.26
CA GLY A 29 -11.81 -4.93 -8.58
C GLY A 29 -12.44 -4.06 -9.65
N ILE A 30 -13.63 -3.53 -9.34
CA ILE A 30 -14.32 -2.56 -10.21
C ILE A 30 -13.90 -1.11 -9.95
N GLY A 31 -12.92 -0.86 -9.06
CA GLY A 31 -12.37 0.48 -8.79
C GLY A 31 -13.08 1.26 -7.69
N ASN A 32 -13.51 0.62 -6.60
CA ASN A 32 -14.21 1.33 -5.53
C ASN A 32 -13.34 2.42 -4.86
N PHE A 33 -12.05 2.18 -4.67
CA PHE A 33 -11.12 3.20 -4.17
C PHE A 33 -10.95 4.35 -5.18
N MET A 34 -10.85 4.03 -6.48
CA MET A 34 -10.75 5.04 -7.54
C MET A 34 -11.99 5.94 -7.57
N GLY A 35 -13.18 5.35 -7.39
CA GLY A 35 -14.45 6.09 -7.42
C GLY A 35 -14.70 6.95 -6.19
N MET A 36 -13.97 6.72 -5.10
CA MET A 36 -14.05 7.47 -3.86
C MET A 36 -12.81 8.33 -3.59
N LEU A 37 -11.95 8.51 -4.60
CA LEU A 37 -10.80 9.40 -4.48
C LEU A 37 -11.28 10.81 -4.13
N PRO A 38 -10.84 11.39 -2.99
CA PRO A 38 -11.32 12.70 -2.57
C PRO A 38 -10.79 13.83 -3.47
N ASP A 39 -11.52 14.92 -3.54
CA ASP A 39 -11.14 16.09 -4.36
C ASP A 39 -9.77 16.66 -3.99
N SER A 40 -9.35 16.54 -2.73
CA SER A 40 -8.01 16.92 -2.27
C SER A 40 -6.88 16.11 -2.91
N MET A 41 -7.18 14.92 -3.44
CA MET A 41 -6.21 14.01 -4.09
C MET A 41 -6.47 13.86 -5.60
N ARG A 42 -7.30 14.70 -6.23
CA ARG A 42 -7.67 14.60 -7.65
C ARG A 42 -6.47 14.67 -8.60
N ASP A 43 -5.36 15.26 -8.15
CA ASP A 43 -4.12 15.36 -8.91
C ASP A 43 -3.25 14.10 -8.82
N CYS A 44 -3.67 13.10 -8.03
CA CYS A 44 -3.03 11.79 -8.00
C CYS A 44 -3.25 11.04 -9.32
N LYS A 45 -2.18 10.42 -9.81
CA LYS A 45 -2.25 9.47 -10.92
C LYS A 45 -2.50 8.08 -10.38
N VAL A 46 -3.68 7.52 -10.69
CA VAL A 46 -4.10 6.24 -10.13
C VAL A 46 -3.75 5.09 -11.07
N TYR A 47 -3.15 4.05 -10.50
CA TYR A 47 -2.76 2.82 -11.18
C TYR A 47 -3.45 1.64 -10.50
N GLY A 48 -4.16 0.84 -11.28
CA GLY A 48 -4.85 -0.35 -10.80
C GLY A 48 -4.29 -1.63 -11.41
N VAL A 49 -4.35 -2.71 -10.65
CA VAL A 49 -4.16 -4.07 -11.16
C VAL A 49 -5.37 -4.89 -10.77
N GLU A 50 -5.92 -5.67 -11.71
CA GLU A 50 -7.05 -6.55 -11.44
C GLU A 50 -6.89 -7.87 -12.21
N LEU A 51 -6.99 -8.97 -11.47
CA LEU A 51 -6.88 -10.32 -12.03
C LEU A 51 -8.12 -10.71 -12.84
N ASP A 52 -9.33 -10.40 -12.28
CA ASP A 52 -10.57 -10.74 -12.95
C ASP A 52 -10.82 -9.84 -14.17
N SER A 53 -10.94 -10.49 -15.33
CA SER A 53 -11.07 -9.79 -16.60
C SER A 53 -12.36 -8.97 -16.74
N ILE A 54 -13.44 -9.36 -16.04
CA ILE A 54 -14.71 -8.65 -16.08
C ILE A 54 -14.61 -7.39 -15.24
N SER A 55 -14.21 -7.54 -13.97
CA SER A 55 -14.03 -6.42 -13.04
C SER A 55 -13.03 -5.39 -13.57
N GLY A 56 -11.87 -5.85 -14.05
CA GLY A 56 -10.84 -4.97 -14.58
C GLY A 56 -11.28 -4.21 -15.84
N ARG A 57 -12.09 -4.83 -16.70
CA ARG A 57 -12.67 -4.14 -17.87
C ARG A 57 -13.73 -3.10 -17.45
N ILE A 58 -14.53 -3.40 -16.45
CA ILE A 58 -15.48 -2.44 -15.87
C ILE A 58 -14.71 -1.24 -15.30
N ALA A 59 -13.69 -1.48 -14.48
CA ALA A 59 -12.87 -0.42 -13.93
C ALA A 59 -12.24 0.47 -15.01
N ARG A 60 -11.70 -0.10 -16.09
CA ARG A 60 -11.16 0.66 -17.24
C ARG A 60 -12.19 1.56 -17.90
N GLN A 61 -13.44 1.13 -17.98
CA GLN A 61 -14.50 1.95 -18.59
C GLN A 61 -14.95 3.08 -17.67
N LEU A 62 -15.01 2.82 -16.36
CA LEU A 62 -15.43 3.82 -15.40
C LEU A 62 -14.34 4.88 -15.14
N TYR A 63 -13.07 4.46 -15.09
CA TYR A 63 -11.95 5.32 -14.67
C TYR A 63 -10.91 5.48 -15.79
N GLN A 64 -11.30 6.15 -16.88
CA GLN A 64 -10.50 6.29 -18.11
C GLN A 64 -9.20 7.09 -17.93
N ASN A 65 -9.13 7.92 -16.87
CA ASN A 65 -7.91 8.65 -16.49
C ASN A 65 -6.93 7.81 -15.67
N SER A 66 -7.35 6.62 -15.20
CA SER A 66 -6.52 5.70 -14.45
C SER A 66 -5.84 4.67 -15.36
N ARG A 67 -4.65 4.22 -14.98
CA ARG A 67 -3.93 3.17 -15.70
C ARG A 67 -4.21 1.82 -15.05
N ILE A 68 -5.06 1.00 -15.65
CA ILE A 68 -5.49 -0.29 -15.10
C ILE A 68 -4.94 -1.44 -15.94
N ALA A 69 -4.10 -2.28 -15.30
CA ALA A 69 -3.61 -3.53 -15.87
C ALA A 69 -4.56 -4.68 -15.50
N VAL A 70 -5.14 -5.34 -16.51
CA VAL A 70 -6.00 -6.52 -16.31
C VAL A 70 -5.13 -7.76 -16.41
N THR A 71 -4.54 -8.14 -15.30
CA THR A 71 -3.58 -9.25 -15.16
C THR A 71 -3.39 -9.59 -13.69
N GLY A 72 -2.77 -10.74 -13.39
CA GLY A 72 -2.33 -11.04 -12.03
C GLY A 72 -1.23 -10.09 -11.55
N TYR A 73 -1.23 -9.77 -10.25
CA TYR A 73 -0.25 -8.85 -9.68
C TYR A 73 1.20 -9.36 -9.86
N GLU A 74 1.38 -10.69 -9.92
CA GLU A 74 2.68 -11.33 -10.18
C GLU A 74 3.24 -11.02 -11.59
N LYS A 75 2.35 -10.74 -12.55
CA LYS A 75 2.70 -10.46 -13.95
C LYS A 75 2.63 -8.97 -14.30
N ALA A 76 2.13 -8.14 -13.38
CA ALA A 76 1.99 -6.72 -13.64
C ALA A 76 3.37 -6.07 -13.77
N GLU A 77 3.61 -5.43 -14.91
CA GLU A 77 4.83 -4.67 -15.18
C GLU A 77 4.72 -3.30 -14.50
N ILE A 78 5.05 -3.28 -13.22
CA ILE A 78 4.98 -2.10 -12.36
C ILE A 78 6.38 -1.78 -11.86
N PRO A 79 6.85 -0.54 -12.04
CA PRO A 79 8.21 -0.15 -11.64
C PRO A 79 8.38 -0.17 -10.12
N ASP A 80 9.60 -0.47 -9.66
CA ASP A 80 9.98 -0.35 -8.25
C ASP A 80 10.16 1.12 -7.87
N SER A 81 9.94 1.45 -6.59
CA SER A 81 10.12 2.80 -6.02
C SER A 81 9.45 3.90 -6.86
N PHE A 82 8.21 3.66 -7.26
CA PHE A 82 7.49 4.58 -8.15
C PHE A 82 6.28 5.26 -7.48
N PHE A 83 5.62 4.57 -6.55
CA PHE A 83 4.38 5.06 -5.98
C PHE A 83 4.62 5.83 -4.69
N ASP A 84 3.87 6.90 -4.52
CA ASP A 84 3.82 7.71 -3.30
C ASP A 84 2.96 7.05 -2.23
N ALA A 85 1.89 6.38 -2.65
CA ALA A 85 1.05 5.58 -1.78
C ALA A 85 0.47 4.36 -2.49
N ALA A 86 0.05 3.36 -1.71
CA ALA A 86 -0.80 2.27 -2.18
C ALA A 86 -1.97 2.05 -1.22
N VAL A 87 -3.14 1.85 -1.81
CA VAL A 87 -4.39 1.59 -1.09
C VAL A 87 -5.04 0.32 -1.61
N GLY A 88 -5.89 -0.32 -0.83
CA GLY A 88 -6.68 -1.44 -1.31
C GLY A 88 -7.14 -2.38 -0.22
N ASN A 89 -8.08 -3.23 -0.60
CA ASN A 89 -8.48 -4.41 0.15
C ASN A 89 -7.85 -5.60 -0.56
N VAL A 90 -6.71 -6.06 -0.07
CA VAL A 90 -5.96 -7.14 -0.71
C VAL A 90 -6.69 -8.49 -0.56
N PRO A 91 -6.55 -9.43 -1.51
CA PRO A 91 -7.20 -10.72 -1.39
C PRO A 91 -6.70 -11.49 -0.17
N PHE A 92 -7.64 -12.15 0.54
CA PHE A 92 -7.35 -12.99 1.70
C PHE A 92 -7.45 -14.47 1.31
N GLY A 93 -6.74 -15.31 2.03
CA GLY A 93 -6.93 -16.74 1.91
C GLY A 93 -5.63 -17.55 2.03
N ASN A 94 -5.81 -18.86 2.11
CA ASN A 94 -4.71 -19.83 2.15
C ASN A 94 -4.22 -20.17 0.73
N ILE A 95 -3.96 -19.12 -0.06
CA ILE A 95 -3.51 -19.20 -1.44
C ILE A 95 -2.08 -18.67 -1.49
N LYS A 96 -1.22 -19.30 -2.30
CA LYS A 96 0.12 -18.83 -2.59
C LYS A 96 0.19 -18.37 -4.04
N VAL A 97 0.85 -17.25 -4.25
CA VAL A 97 1.12 -16.71 -5.59
C VAL A 97 2.52 -17.16 -6.02
N VAL A 98 2.67 -17.56 -7.27
CA VAL A 98 3.97 -17.94 -7.85
C VAL A 98 4.59 -16.68 -8.47
N ASP A 99 5.62 -16.15 -7.82
CA ASP A 99 6.41 -15.01 -8.29
C ASP A 99 7.88 -15.26 -7.92
N ARG A 100 8.73 -15.48 -8.92
CA ARG A 100 10.14 -15.88 -8.75
C ARG A 100 10.92 -15.03 -7.75
N ARG A 101 10.59 -13.74 -7.67
CA ARG A 101 11.25 -12.79 -6.77
C ARG A 101 10.93 -13.06 -5.29
N TYR A 102 9.70 -13.56 -5.03
CA TYR A 102 9.14 -13.73 -3.68
C TYR A 102 8.91 -15.18 -3.27
N ASP A 103 9.03 -16.16 -4.18
CA ASP A 103 8.76 -17.59 -3.93
C ASP A 103 9.51 -18.15 -2.73
N LYS A 104 10.73 -17.68 -2.49
CA LYS A 104 11.57 -18.09 -1.34
C LYS A 104 10.92 -17.82 0.02
N HIS A 105 9.95 -16.94 0.10
CA HIS A 105 9.28 -16.56 1.35
C HIS A 105 8.05 -17.42 1.67
N HIS A 106 7.51 -18.15 0.68
CA HIS A 106 6.33 -19.00 0.81
C HIS A 106 5.11 -18.29 1.40
N TRP A 107 4.96 -17.00 1.14
CA TRP A 107 3.91 -16.17 1.70
C TRP A 107 2.51 -16.58 1.25
N LEU A 108 1.54 -16.35 2.12
CA LEU A 108 0.14 -16.32 1.74
C LEU A 108 -0.15 -15.07 0.90
N ILE A 109 -1.24 -15.09 0.12
CA ILE A 109 -1.56 -14.06 -0.86
C ILE A 109 -1.56 -12.64 -0.25
N HIS A 110 -2.16 -12.44 0.92
CA HIS A 110 -2.20 -11.14 1.58
C HIS A 110 -0.81 -10.65 2.01
N ASP A 111 0.06 -11.53 2.48
CA ASP A 111 1.44 -11.19 2.85
C ASP A 111 2.30 -10.89 1.61
N TYR A 112 2.05 -11.63 0.51
CA TYR A 112 2.69 -11.38 -0.77
C TYR A 112 2.36 -9.98 -1.30
N PHE A 113 1.08 -9.56 -1.22
CA PHE A 113 0.69 -8.23 -1.64
C PHE A 113 1.41 -7.14 -0.84
N LEU A 114 1.50 -7.28 0.48
CA LEU A 114 2.26 -6.36 1.33
C LEU A 114 3.75 -6.32 0.95
N GLY A 115 4.39 -7.48 0.88
CA GLY A 115 5.82 -7.58 0.59
C GLY A 115 6.20 -7.04 -0.79
N LYS A 116 5.41 -7.38 -1.83
CA LYS A 116 5.65 -6.88 -3.19
C LYS A 116 5.39 -5.38 -3.29
N THR A 117 4.32 -4.89 -2.68
CA THR A 117 3.97 -3.47 -2.74
C THR A 117 5.04 -2.59 -2.07
N LEU A 118 5.70 -3.07 -1.00
CA LEU A 118 6.83 -2.34 -0.42
C LEU A 118 7.95 -2.06 -1.44
N ASP A 119 8.22 -2.99 -2.38
CA ASP A 119 9.21 -2.72 -3.42
C ASP A 119 8.72 -1.68 -4.44
N LYS A 120 7.40 -1.53 -4.61
CA LYS A 120 6.80 -0.58 -5.56
C LYS A 120 6.67 0.83 -5.00
N ILE A 121 6.55 0.95 -3.68
CA ILE A 121 6.51 2.24 -2.98
C ILE A 121 7.91 2.86 -2.93
N ARG A 122 8.00 4.18 -3.14
CA ARG A 122 9.23 4.94 -2.93
C ARG A 122 9.57 5.09 -1.44
N PRO A 123 10.81 5.40 -1.07
CA PRO A 123 11.13 5.77 0.31
C PRO A 123 10.23 6.92 0.80
N GLY A 124 9.74 6.80 2.05
CA GLY A 124 8.79 7.75 2.64
C GLY A 124 7.35 7.61 2.19
N GLY A 125 7.07 6.85 1.13
CA GLY A 125 5.70 6.57 0.70
C GLY A 125 4.98 5.58 1.64
N VAL A 126 3.66 5.51 1.54
CA VAL A 126 2.80 4.79 2.51
C VAL A 126 1.97 3.70 1.84
N ILE A 127 1.85 2.56 2.49
CA ILE A 127 0.86 1.51 2.18
C ILE A 127 -0.27 1.61 3.21
N ALA A 128 -1.51 1.64 2.74
CA ALA A 128 -2.72 1.57 3.56
C ALA A 128 -3.61 0.44 3.04
N PHE A 129 -3.43 -0.77 3.57
CA PHE A 129 -4.13 -1.97 3.11
C PHE A 129 -5.06 -2.55 4.16
N ILE A 130 -6.26 -2.92 3.71
CA ILE A 130 -7.11 -3.85 4.43
C ILE A 130 -6.58 -5.26 4.15
N THR A 131 -6.28 -6.02 5.20
CA THR A 131 -5.71 -7.36 5.12
C THR A 131 -6.31 -8.29 6.16
N SER A 132 -6.01 -9.57 6.06
CA SER A 132 -6.40 -10.56 7.07
C SER A 132 -5.74 -10.26 8.42
N LYS A 133 -6.47 -10.43 9.53
CA LYS A 133 -5.87 -10.42 10.88
C LYS A 133 -4.66 -11.37 10.98
N GLY A 134 -4.64 -12.42 10.16
CA GLY A 134 -3.53 -13.38 10.11
C GLY A 134 -2.17 -12.76 9.75
N THR A 135 -2.11 -11.60 9.09
CA THR A 135 -0.83 -10.89 8.90
C THR A 135 -0.23 -10.48 10.24
N MET A 136 -1.05 -9.94 11.13
CA MET A 136 -0.61 -9.48 12.45
C MET A 136 -0.52 -10.62 13.48
N ASP A 137 -1.47 -11.57 13.48
CA ASP A 137 -1.65 -12.55 14.56
C ASP A 137 -1.06 -13.94 14.31
N LYS A 138 -0.53 -14.24 13.12
CA LYS A 138 0.06 -15.57 12.91
C LYS A 138 1.25 -15.83 13.84
N GLU A 139 1.41 -17.07 14.29
CA GLU A 139 2.50 -17.48 15.19
C GLU A 139 3.90 -17.16 14.60
N SER A 140 4.12 -17.47 13.34
CA SER A 140 5.40 -17.15 12.70
C SER A 140 5.58 -15.64 12.55
N PRO A 141 6.64 -15.03 13.09
CA PRO A 141 6.92 -13.62 12.96
C PRO A 141 7.57 -13.25 11.62
N ALA A 142 7.86 -14.22 10.76
CA ALA A 142 8.71 -14.05 9.58
C ALA A 142 8.24 -12.91 8.64
N VAL A 143 6.92 -12.81 8.39
CA VAL A 143 6.36 -11.75 7.56
C VAL A 143 6.50 -10.39 8.24
N ARG A 144 6.09 -10.29 9.51
CA ARG A 144 6.19 -9.04 10.28
C ARG A 144 7.63 -8.56 10.40
N LYS A 145 8.58 -9.47 10.61
CA LYS A 145 10.02 -9.14 10.61
C LYS A 145 10.48 -8.61 9.26
N TYR A 146 10.07 -9.24 8.16
CA TYR A 146 10.37 -8.75 6.81
C TYR A 146 9.84 -7.33 6.58
N LEU A 147 8.58 -7.08 6.98
CA LEU A 147 7.95 -5.76 6.86
C LEU A 147 8.67 -4.72 7.74
N ALA A 148 8.93 -5.05 9.02
CA ALA A 148 9.58 -4.15 9.98
C ALA A 148 10.99 -3.71 9.57
N GLN A 149 11.72 -4.57 8.89
CA GLN A 149 13.05 -4.24 8.37
C GLN A 149 13.00 -3.23 7.22
N ARG A 150 11.86 -3.07 6.54
CA ARG A 150 11.68 -2.25 5.33
C ARG A 150 10.75 -1.08 5.48
N ALA A 151 9.92 -1.10 6.50
CA ALA A 151 8.93 -0.07 6.75
C ALA A 151 8.72 0.16 8.25
N ASP A 152 8.31 1.35 8.60
CA ASP A 152 7.76 1.68 9.91
C ASP A 152 6.26 1.34 9.93
N LEU A 153 5.79 0.70 10.99
CA LEU A 153 4.38 0.59 11.27
C LEU A 153 3.89 1.94 11.82
N ILE A 154 3.15 2.69 10.99
CA ILE A 154 2.49 3.92 11.43
C ILE A 154 1.37 3.58 12.40
N GLY A 155 0.63 2.52 12.09
CA GLY A 155 -0.42 1.97 12.91
C GLY A 155 -1.17 0.84 12.22
N ALA A 156 -1.99 0.15 13.02
CA ALA A 156 -2.90 -0.88 12.56
C ALA A 156 -4.25 -0.70 13.24
N ILE A 157 -5.34 -0.84 12.49
CA ILE A 157 -6.71 -0.72 13.01
C ILE A 157 -7.40 -2.07 12.83
N ARG A 158 -7.81 -2.70 13.92
CA ARG A 158 -8.57 -3.95 13.90
C ARG A 158 -10.06 -3.67 13.76
N LEU A 159 -10.65 -4.21 12.70
CA LEU A 159 -12.05 -4.03 12.35
C LEU A 159 -12.94 -5.08 13.02
N PRO A 160 -14.16 -4.73 13.42
CA PRO A 160 -15.12 -5.71 13.86
C PRO A 160 -15.46 -6.70 12.73
N ASN A 161 -15.73 -7.95 13.08
CA ASN A 161 -15.98 -9.02 12.11
C ASN A 161 -17.17 -8.75 11.19
N THR A 162 -18.08 -7.86 11.59
CA THR A 162 -19.23 -7.44 10.80
C THR A 162 -18.94 -6.33 9.79
N ALA A 163 -17.73 -5.78 9.77
CA ALA A 163 -17.39 -4.64 8.91
C ALA A 163 -17.68 -4.88 7.41
N PHE A 164 -17.62 -6.13 6.95
CA PHE A 164 -17.90 -6.51 5.56
C PHE A 164 -19.27 -7.20 5.36
N LYS A 165 -20.06 -7.38 6.42
CA LYS A 165 -21.31 -8.14 6.37
C LYS A 165 -22.30 -7.59 5.35
N ALA A 166 -22.49 -6.27 5.33
CA ALA A 166 -23.43 -5.62 4.40
C ALA A 166 -22.94 -5.65 2.94
N SER A 167 -21.62 -5.67 2.68
CA SER A 167 -21.06 -5.58 1.34
C SER A 167 -20.64 -6.90 0.72
N ALA A 168 -20.25 -7.88 1.56
CA ALA A 168 -19.72 -9.17 1.10
C ALA A 168 -20.41 -10.37 1.75
N GLY A 169 -21.33 -10.18 2.69
CA GLY A 169 -22.06 -11.25 3.38
C GLY A 169 -21.18 -12.14 4.26
N THR A 170 -19.98 -11.71 4.62
CA THR A 170 -19.01 -12.47 5.40
C THR A 170 -18.75 -11.81 6.75
N ASP A 171 -18.62 -12.64 7.78
CA ASP A 171 -18.16 -12.24 9.11
C ASP A 171 -16.68 -12.60 9.22
N VAL A 172 -15.79 -11.61 9.10
CA VAL A 172 -14.33 -11.80 9.13
C VAL A 172 -13.66 -10.65 9.86
N THR A 173 -12.83 -10.98 10.85
CA THR A 173 -11.94 -10.01 11.50
C THR A 173 -10.78 -9.71 10.57
N SER A 174 -10.58 -8.44 10.28
CA SER A 174 -9.53 -7.94 9.42
C SER A 174 -8.87 -6.71 10.01
N ASP A 175 -7.70 -6.36 9.49
CA ASP A 175 -6.93 -5.21 9.96
C ASP A 175 -6.69 -4.23 8.79
N ILE A 176 -6.67 -2.93 9.08
CA ILE A 176 -6.11 -1.92 8.18
C ILE A 176 -4.68 -1.66 8.65
N LEU A 177 -3.69 -1.90 7.80
CA LEU A 177 -2.28 -1.66 8.10
C LEU A 177 -1.79 -0.42 7.40
N PHE A 178 -1.13 0.47 8.14
CA PHE A 178 -0.44 1.65 7.62
C PHE A 178 1.06 1.48 7.81
N LEU A 179 1.79 1.36 6.70
CA LEU A 179 3.24 1.13 6.67
C LEU A 179 3.92 2.22 5.87
N GLN A 180 4.91 2.91 6.45
CA GLN A 180 5.74 3.87 5.73
C GLN A 180 7.07 3.24 5.33
N LYS A 181 7.39 3.26 4.04
CA LYS A 181 8.62 2.66 3.54
C LYS A 181 9.86 3.42 3.99
N ARG A 182 10.85 2.69 4.51
CA ARG A 182 12.16 3.22 4.85
C ARG A 182 13.01 3.46 3.60
N ASP A 183 14.01 4.32 3.72
CA ASP A 183 15.03 4.56 2.69
C ASP A 183 15.97 3.36 2.49
N ARG A 184 16.15 2.56 3.54
CA ARG A 184 17.05 1.39 3.56
C ARG A 184 16.49 0.27 4.43
N ILE A 185 17.01 -0.92 4.20
CA ILE A 185 16.72 -2.08 5.07
C ILE A 185 17.50 -1.91 6.37
N VAL A 186 16.79 -2.04 7.49
CA VAL A 186 17.36 -1.94 8.84
C VAL A 186 17.14 -3.26 9.57
N ASP A 187 18.18 -3.80 10.20
CA ASP A 187 18.04 -5.02 11.00
C ASP A 187 17.50 -4.69 12.40
N ILE A 188 16.18 -4.57 12.45
CA ILE A 188 15.42 -4.28 13.68
C ILE A 188 14.28 -5.27 13.85
N GLU A 189 13.87 -5.45 15.08
CA GLU A 189 12.76 -6.33 15.47
C GLU A 189 11.91 -5.64 16.54
N PRO A 190 11.09 -4.63 16.15
CA PRO A 190 10.21 -3.93 17.07
C PRO A 190 9.14 -4.86 17.64
N ASP A 191 8.55 -4.46 18.76
CA ASP A 191 7.61 -5.30 19.52
C ASP A 191 6.44 -5.84 18.69
N TRP A 192 5.89 -5.07 17.76
CA TRP A 192 4.79 -5.49 16.90
C TRP A 192 5.13 -6.67 15.96
N VAL A 193 6.39 -7.08 15.88
CA VAL A 193 6.79 -8.32 15.20
C VAL A 193 6.29 -9.55 15.97
N HIS A 194 6.09 -9.42 17.28
CA HIS A 194 5.73 -10.50 18.19
C HIS A 194 4.27 -10.46 18.60
N LEU A 195 3.80 -11.58 19.15
CA LEU A 195 2.49 -11.70 19.77
C LEU A 195 2.62 -11.49 21.28
N ASP A 196 1.52 -11.04 21.86
CA ASP A 196 1.33 -10.91 23.29
C ASP A 196 -0.07 -11.40 23.67
N THR A 197 -0.44 -11.31 24.93
CA THR A 197 -1.74 -11.75 25.43
C THR A 197 -2.41 -10.57 26.12
N ASP A 198 -3.67 -10.31 25.77
CA ASP A 198 -4.45 -9.26 26.41
C ASP A 198 -4.88 -9.65 27.84
N GLU A 199 -5.56 -8.73 28.54
CA GLU A 199 -6.07 -8.94 29.90
C GLU A 199 -7.10 -10.07 30.00
N ASN A 200 -7.76 -10.44 28.89
CA ASN A 200 -8.75 -11.52 28.80
C ASN A 200 -8.12 -12.86 28.41
N GLY A 201 -6.80 -12.93 28.26
CA GLY A 201 -6.08 -14.13 27.89
C GLY A 201 -6.12 -14.42 26.38
N ILE A 202 -6.53 -13.48 25.54
CA ILE A 202 -6.58 -13.64 24.08
C ILE A 202 -5.22 -13.29 23.48
N ARG A 203 -4.64 -14.24 22.75
CA ARG A 203 -3.36 -14.06 22.09
C ARG A 203 -3.54 -13.32 20.77
N MET A 204 -2.87 -12.19 20.65
CA MET A 204 -2.90 -11.34 19.45
C MET A 204 -1.58 -10.59 19.27
N ASN A 205 -1.47 -9.76 18.25
CA ASN A 205 -0.29 -8.95 18.05
C ASN A 205 -0.05 -7.99 19.21
N SER A 206 1.21 -7.86 19.65
CA SER A 206 1.59 -6.98 20.77
C SER A 206 1.22 -5.52 20.53
N TYR A 207 1.11 -5.08 19.25
CA TYR A 207 0.63 -3.74 18.92
C TYR A 207 -0.77 -3.51 19.46
N PHE A 208 -1.71 -4.42 19.21
CA PHE A 208 -3.10 -4.27 19.66
C PHE A 208 -3.25 -4.43 21.18
N VAL A 209 -2.38 -5.21 21.82
CA VAL A 209 -2.35 -5.30 23.31
C VAL A 209 -1.92 -3.98 23.93
N ARG A 210 -1.00 -3.24 23.28
CA ARG A 210 -0.52 -1.93 23.77
C ARG A 210 -1.36 -0.76 23.29
N HIS A 211 -2.13 -0.93 22.21
CA HIS A 211 -2.99 0.06 21.60
C HIS A 211 -4.41 -0.47 21.50
N PRO A 212 -5.10 -0.70 22.65
CA PRO A 212 -6.47 -1.22 22.64
C PRO A 212 -7.46 -0.27 21.96
N GLU A 213 -7.16 1.03 21.90
CA GLU A 213 -7.93 2.04 21.17
C GLU A 213 -7.96 1.80 19.65
N MET A 214 -7.02 1.02 19.13
CA MET A 214 -6.96 0.63 17.72
C MET A 214 -7.75 -0.66 17.41
N VAL A 215 -8.40 -1.26 18.40
CA VAL A 215 -9.31 -2.40 18.25
C VAL A 215 -10.74 -1.88 18.30
N LEU A 216 -11.44 -1.84 17.15
CA LEU A 216 -12.76 -1.21 17.01
C LEU A 216 -13.91 -2.16 17.39
N GLY A 217 -13.70 -2.95 18.42
CA GLY A 217 -14.68 -3.89 18.94
C GLY A 217 -14.13 -4.68 20.13
N GLU A 218 -14.93 -5.61 20.62
CA GLU A 218 -14.56 -6.49 21.73
C GLU A 218 -13.91 -7.77 21.20
N MET A 219 -12.71 -8.09 21.66
CA MET A 219 -12.06 -9.35 21.32
C MET A 219 -12.69 -10.51 22.09
N ALA A 220 -13.01 -11.58 21.38
CA ALA A 220 -13.62 -12.78 21.95
C ALA A 220 -13.09 -14.05 21.26
N MET A 221 -13.16 -15.18 21.95
CA MET A 221 -12.89 -16.50 21.35
C MET A 221 -14.20 -17.13 20.88
N GLU A 222 -14.25 -17.54 19.61
CA GLU A 222 -15.41 -18.21 19.03
C GLU A 222 -15.03 -19.56 18.42
N SER A 223 -15.98 -20.50 18.45
CA SER A 223 -15.83 -21.78 17.75
C SER A 223 -16.19 -21.58 16.27
N THR A 224 -15.22 -21.80 15.41
CA THR A 224 -15.38 -21.77 13.95
C THR A 224 -15.31 -23.19 13.38
N GLN A 225 -15.60 -23.33 12.09
CA GLN A 225 -15.42 -24.63 11.40
C GLN A 225 -13.97 -25.15 11.39
N TYR A 226 -13.01 -24.28 11.74
CA TYR A 226 -11.57 -24.60 11.80
C TYR A 226 -11.04 -24.71 13.23
N GLY A 227 -11.92 -24.65 14.25
CA GLY A 227 -11.58 -24.66 15.67
C GLY A 227 -11.84 -23.32 16.37
N MET A 228 -11.29 -23.18 17.58
CA MET A 228 -11.37 -21.91 18.32
C MET A 228 -10.50 -20.86 17.65
N ASP A 229 -11.12 -19.70 17.38
CA ASP A 229 -10.41 -18.56 16.80
C ASP A 229 -10.82 -17.26 17.48
N SER A 230 -9.89 -16.29 17.50
CA SER A 230 -10.19 -14.96 18.03
C SER A 230 -10.98 -14.14 17.01
N VAL A 231 -12.00 -13.44 17.46
CA VAL A 231 -12.83 -12.54 16.65
C VAL A 231 -12.94 -11.19 17.32
N CYS A 232 -13.09 -10.14 16.54
CA CYS A 232 -13.41 -8.81 17.02
C CYS A 232 -14.92 -8.59 16.81
N LYS A 233 -15.69 -8.51 17.89
CA LYS A 233 -17.14 -8.27 17.84
C LYS A 233 -17.40 -6.76 17.83
N PRO A 234 -18.42 -6.28 17.10
CA PRO A 234 -18.76 -4.86 17.15
C PRO A 234 -19.22 -4.46 18.56
N TYR A 235 -18.86 -3.26 18.98
CA TYR A 235 -19.43 -2.67 20.18
C TYR A 235 -20.94 -2.43 19.99
N GLU A 236 -21.72 -2.67 21.03
CA GLU A 236 -23.15 -2.36 21.00
C GLU A 236 -23.38 -0.85 20.85
N ASN A 237 -24.24 -0.49 19.88
CA ASN A 237 -24.63 0.91 19.60
C ASN A 237 -23.48 1.88 19.19
N ALA A 238 -22.32 1.37 18.82
CA ALA A 238 -21.25 2.20 18.30
C ALA A 238 -21.36 2.36 16.78
N ASP A 239 -21.08 3.57 16.27
CA ASP A 239 -20.95 3.82 14.84
C ASP A 239 -19.51 3.52 14.40
N LEU A 240 -19.35 2.68 13.39
CA LEU A 240 -18.03 2.33 12.87
C LEU A 240 -17.30 3.53 12.26
N ALA A 241 -18.03 4.52 11.70
CA ALA A 241 -17.42 5.71 11.13
C ALA A 241 -16.78 6.58 12.22
N ASP A 242 -17.45 6.73 13.35
CA ASP A 242 -16.93 7.51 14.49
C ASP A 242 -15.67 6.82 15.07
N LEU A 243 -15.72 5.51 15.27
CA LEU A 243 -14.58 4.72 15.77
C LEU A 243 -13.38 4.79 14.82
N LEU A 244 -13.62 4.70 13.51
CA LEU A 244 -12.56 4.83 12.50
C LEU A 244 -11.95 6.23 12.49
N SER A 245 -12.78 7.27 12.58
CA SER A 245 -12.30 8.67 12.63
C SER A 245 -11.41 8.92 13.84
N GLU A 246 -11.78 8.39 15.02
CA GLU A 246 -10.97 8.48 16.23
C GLU A 246 -9.63 7.73 16.06
N ALA A 247 -9.67 6.47 15.59
CA ALA A 247 -8.45 5.68 15.36
C ALA A 247 -7.52 6.34 14.33
N VAL A 248 -8.06 6.87 13.23
CA VAL A 248 -7.28 7.58 12.19
C VAL A 248 -6.62 8.84 12.76
N SER A 249 -7.31 9.58 13.64
CA SER A 249 -6.72 10.77 14.26
C SER A 249 -5.45 10.50 15.09
N GLY A 250 -5.30 9.27 15.57
CA GLY A 250 -4.11 8.79 16.30
C GLY A 250 -2.94 8.38 15.39
N LEU A 251 -3.11 8.33 14.07
CA LEU A 251 -2.05 7.96 13.14
C LEU A 251 -1.18 9.18 12.81
N HIS A 252 0.11 9.10 13.08
CA HIS A 252 1.04 10.20 12.85
C HIS A 252 2.17 9.77 11.93
N ALA A 253 2.14 10.28 10.71
CA ALA A 253 3.21 10.17 9.73
C ALA A 253 3.12 11.35 8.75
N GLN A 254 4.18 11.57 7.99
CA GLN A 254 4.18 12.54 6.92
C GLN A 254 4.74 11.87 5.67
N ILE A 255 4.00 11.97 4.57
CA ILE A 255 4.49 11.58 3.24
C ILE A 255 5.32 12.75 2.74
N PRO A 256 6.66 12.61 2.66
CA PRO A 256 7.48 13.73 2.23
C PRO A 256 7.14 14.08 0.79
N THR A 257 6.85 15.36 0.56
CA THR A 257 6.88 15.93 -0.78
C THR A 257 8.34 16.09 -1.21
N TYR A 258 8.61 16.11 -2.51
CA TYR A 258 9.94 16.49 -2.99
C TYR A 258 10.12 17.99 -2.77
N GLU A 259 10.63 18.38 -1.60
CA GLU A 259 11.10 19.73 -1.36
C GLU A 259 12.47 19.89 -2.04
N GLN A 260 12.63 20.92 -2.84
CA GLN A 260 13.94 21.33 -3.32
C GLN A 260 14.68 22.01 -2.16
N ASP A 261 15.75 21.40 -1.68
CA ASP A 261 16.74 22.06 -0.84
C ASP A 261 17.56 23.04 -1.72
N GLY A 262 17.09 24.28 -1.89
CA GLY A 262 17.83 25.30 -2.63
C GLY A 262 17.02 26.58 -2.87
N PRO A 263 17.65 27.71 -3.24
CA PRO A 263 16.93 28.91 -3.65
C PRO A 263 16.06 28.56 -4.87
N GLU A 264 14.84 29.10 -4.91
CA GLU A 264 13.77 28.90 -5.92
C GLU A 264 14.30 28.75 -7.37
N GLU A 265 14.91 27.62 -7.69
CA GLU A 265 14.99 27.16 -9.08
C GLU A 265 13.63 26.55 -9.39
N GLU A 266 13.01 27.01 -10.48
CA GLU A 266 11.75 26.45 -10.97
C GLU A 266 11.85 24.92 -10.95
N ASP A 267 10.91 24.22 -10.27
CA ASP A 267 10.87 22.76 -10.29
C ASP A 267 10.60 22.28 -11.71
N LEU A 268 11.67 22.04 -12.46
CA LEU A 268 11.63 21.54 -13.82
C LEU A 268 11.45 20.03 -13.89
N SER A 269 11.28 19.36 -12.74
CA SER A 269 11.05 17.93 -12.71
C SER A 269 9.65 17.59 -13.23
N ILE A 270 9.54 16.44 -13.86
CA ILE A 270 8.28 15.92 -14.39
C ILE A 270 7.94 14.60 -13.69
N PRO A 271 6.67 14.20 -13.63
CA PRO A 271 6.28 12.90 -13.11
C PRO A 271 6.97 11.78 -13.88
N ALA A 272 7.42 10.74 -13.15
CA ALA A 272 8.13 9.63 -13.77
C ALA A 272 7.25 8.86 -14.77
N ASP A 273 7.81 8.51 -15.91
CA ASP A 273 7.23 7.53 -16.83
C ASP A 273 7.41 6.13 -16.23
N PRO A 274 6.33 5.33 -16.08
CA PRO A 274 6.42 3.99 -15.53
C PRO A 274 7.29 3.04 -16.36
N ASN A 275 7.47 3.32 -17.66
CA ASN A 275 8.30 2.51 -18.55
C ASN A 275 9.80 2.82 -18.41
N VAL A 276 10.15 3.94 -17.79
CA VAL A 276 11.54 4.30 -17.52
C VAL A 276 11.98 3.62 -16.23
N ARG A 277 13.09 2.90 -16.26
CA ARG A 277 13.64 2.23 -15.08
C ARG A 277 14.11 3.26 -14.05
N ASN A 278 13.90 2.98 -12.76
CA ASN A 278 14.43 3.85 -11.70
C ASN A 278 15.96 3.96 -11.77
N TYR A 279 16.48 5.12 -11.46
CA TYR A 279 17.93 5.47 -11.59
C TYR A 279 18.48 5.28 -13.02
N SER A 280 17.68 5.64 -14.03
CA SER A 280 18.12 5.60 -15.42
C SER A 280 17.77 6.89 -16.16
N PHE A 281 18.54 7.15 -17.23
CA PHE A 281 18.32 8.28 -18.12
C PHE A 281 17.21 7.98 -19.13
N THR A 282 16.47 9.01 -19.50
CA THR A 282 15.51 9.00 -20.62
C THR A 282 15.52 10.34 -21.35
N SER A 283 14.87 10.38 -22.51
CA SER A 283 14.70 11.63 -23.29
C SER A 283 13.22 11.91 -23.45
N VAL A 284 12.77 13.11 -23.06
CA VAL A 284 11.40 13.59 -23.23
C VAL A 284 11.48 14.94 -23.96
N ASP A 285 10.80 15.06 -25.09
CA ASP A 285 10.80 16.29 -25.93
C ASP A 285 12.21 16.82 -26.24
N GLY A 286 13.16 15.90 -26.44
CA GLY A 286 14.54 16.23 -26.78
C GLY A 286 15.42 16.63 -25.58
N LYS A 287 14.88 16.77 -24.37
CA LYS A 287 15.65 17.01 -23.14
C LYS A 287 15.98 15.70 -22.45
N LEU A 288 17.15 15.65 -21.81
CA LEU A 288 17.55 14.50 -20.98
C LEU A 288 16.99 14.65 -19.57
N TYR A 289 16.48 13.54 -19.06
CA TYR A 289 16.00 13.41 -17.70
C TYR A 289 16.62 12.17 -17.04
N PHE A 290 16.79 12.25 -15.72
CA PHE A 290 17.19 11.12 -14.88
C PHE A 290 16.05 10.80 -13.93
N ARG A 291 15.60 9.55 -13.92
CA ARG A 291 14.52 9.13 -13.04
C ARG A 291 15.04 8.87 -11.63
N ILE A 292 14.43 9.53 -10.67
CA ILE A 292 14.60 9.30 -9.23
C ILE A 292 13.20 9.05 -8.65
N ASP A 293 12.94 7.80 -8.31
CA ASP A 293 11.68 7.33 -7.71
C ASP A 293 10.42 7.72 -8.53
N SER A 294 9.56 8.58 -8.01
CA SER A 294 8.31 8.98 -8.67
C SER A 294 8.45 10.17 -9.64
N ARG A 295 9.66 10.74 -9.77
CA ARG A 295 9.92 11.93 -10.60
C ARG A 295 11.08 11.72 -11.57
N MET A 296 11.15 12.58 -12.58
CA MET A 296 12.28 12.67 -13.51
C MET A 296 12.80 14.09 -13.49
N GLU A 297 14.08 14.23 -13.19
CA GLU A 297 14.79 15.50 -13.12
C GLU A 297 15.49 15.80 -14.46
N PRO A 298 15.41 17.03 -14.98
CA PRO A 298 16.19 17.40 -16.16
C PRO A 298 17.68 17.37 -15.81
N VAL A 299 18.49 16.88 -16.74
CA VAL A 299 19.94 16.75 -16.54
C VAL A 299 20.69 17.47 -17.63
N GLU A 300 21.56 18.39 -17.22
CA GLU A 300 22.53 19.03 -18.12
C GLU A 300 23.88 18.32 -18.02
N LEU A 301 24.38 17.83 -19.12
CA LEU A 301 25.63 17.10 -19.21
C LEU A 301 26.56 17.79 -20.23
N PRO A 302 27.90 17.69 -20.05
CA PRO A 302 28.84 18.09 -21.10
C PRO A 302 28.53 17.36 -22.43
N LEU A 303 28.62 18.04 -23.56
CA LEU A 303 28.18 17.56 -24.87
C LEU A 303 28.69 16.16 -25.23
N THR A 304 29.93 15.83 -24.87
CA THR A 304 30.49 14.49 -25.09
C THR A 304 29.85 13.41 -24.27
N THR A 305 29.46 13.71 -23.03
CA THR A 305 28.76 12.80 -22.11
C THR A 305 27.30 12.66 -22.52
N GLU A 306 26.65 13.76 -22.87
CA GLU A 306 25.30 13.80 -23.38
C GLU A 306 25.11 12.90 -24.60
N ASN A 307 26.00 13.02 -25.60
CA ASN A 307 25.96 12.20 -26.81
C ASN A 307 26.09 10.69 -26.48
N ARG A 308 26.93 10.33 -25.51
CA ARG A 308 27.06 8.93 -25.05
C ARG A 308 25.76 8.43 -24.38
N VAL A 309 25.18 9.24 -23.50
CA VAL A 309 23.93 8.90 -22.80
C VAL A 309 22.81 8.74 -23.82
N ARG A 310 22.67 9.65 -24.78
CA ARG A 310 21.67 9.54 -25.85
C ARG A 310 21.86 8.27 -26.70
N GLY A 311 23.11 7.92 -27.02
CA GLY A 311 23.44 6.67 -27.70
C GLY A 311 23.04 5.43 -26.90
N MET A 312 23.25 5.44 -25.58
CA MET A 312 22.83 4.34 -24.69
C MET A 312 21.31 4.24 -24.58
N ILE A 313 20.58 5.37 -24.51
CA ILE A 313 19.12 5.40 -24.54
C ILE A 313 18.61 4.80 -25.84
N ALA A 314 19.13 5.23 -26.99
CA ALA A 314 18.74 4.72 -28.28
C ALA A 314 18.98 3.19 -28.45
N LEU A 315 20.10 2.68 -27.92
CA LEU A 315 20.39 1.24 -27.91
C LEU A 315 19.39 0.47 -27.04
N ARG A 316 19.10 0.97 -25.85
CA ARG A 316 18.10 0.36 -24.94
C ARG A 316 16.72 0.29 -25.58
N ASP A 317 16.30 1.36 -26.24
CA ASP A 317 14.95 1.48 -26.80
C ASP A 317 14.79 0.69 -28.14
N CYS A 318 15.89 0.17 -28.69
CA CYS A 318 15.91 -0.73 -29.85
C CYS A 318 15.88 -2.22 -29.48
N THR A 319 16.05 -2.57 -28.20
CA THR A 319 16.04 -3.96 -27.70
C THR A 319 14.74 -4.29 -26.97
#